data_4f53885b7c2a445c2ec77299e4dedd8e
#
_entry.id   4f53885b7c2a445c2ec77299e4dedd8e
#
_cell.length_a   1.000
_cell.length_b   1.000
_cell.length_c   1.000
_cell.angle_alpha   90.00
_cell.angle_beta   90.00
_cell.angle_gamma   90.00
#
_symmetry.space_group_name_H-M   'P 1'
#
loop_
_entity.id
_entity.type
_entity.pdbx_description
1 polymer ?
#
loop_
_entity_poly.entity_id
_entity_poly.type
_entity_poly.pdbx_seq_one_letter_code
_entity_poly.pdbx_strand_id
1 'polypeptide(L)'
;MKAARKLRRLQHPQSLMEHLRQFLTPQVWKQARQAVPRGRSLPRWDLQPLVIIMLALTWAAGDSQEEKFETARGYYVASHEARKRPGKILQGFQKALSRVPMRQLKALAAGVRHQIRLRFAERLLVDGFEPMGCDGSRIECPRSAELEARLRQAGKDDSAPTVWVTAFVHLATGLLWSWQLGPGTADERQHLRRLLGTLSPAALIIVDAAYMGYELAWAILQAKMSFLMRMSSKVNLYTMEKAELETWSEGPVFYWPENARKKSKPPIPCRLIRVPAKGKAKNDVWLLTNILDSARLSLTTAAKFYRWRWRNEGVFRTYKRTINKLKLSSRTVRLVHREAEVSLLALQILLAHADLTLRSKKAIKGEPAISPRKVLLAIRRELKGSEKRRVPSYHERLKGCGVARRHQTSPKARRVWPRRKPHEPPKPPILLTLTDEQKALLDQHLGAA
;
A
#
# COMPACT_ATOMS: atom_id res chain seq x y z
N MET A 1 -20.93 22.92 26.58
CA MET A 1 -19.57 22.60 27.11
C MET A 1 -19.14 21.16 26.88
N LYS A 2 -19.90 20.10 27.26
CA LYS A 2 -19.50 18.69 27.06
C LYS A 2 -19.28 18.30 25.59
N ALA A 3 -20.11 18.75 24.65
CA ALA A 3 -19.97 18.47 23.22
C ALA A 3 -18.73 19.13 22.58
N ALA A 4 -18.48 20.40 22.91
CA ALA A 4 -17.28 21.13 22.46
C ALA A 4 -15.97 20.51 23.01
N ARG A 5 -16.01 20.04 24.28
CA ARG A 5 -14.87 19.30 24.89
C ARG A 5 -14.67 17.95 24.24
N LYS A 6 -15.74 17.27 23.81
CA LYS A 6 -15.69 16.00 23.06
C LYS A 6 -15.12 16.19 21.64
N LEU A 7 -15.54 17.25 20.94
CA LEU A 7 -15.00 17.63 19.62
C LEU A 7 -13.51 18.02 19.70
N ARG A 8 -13.10 18.78 20.72
CA ARG A 8 -11.70 19.15 20.94
C ARG A 8 -10.81 17.95 21.27
N ARG A 9 -11.32 16.95 22.01
CA ARG A 9 -10.62 15.66 22.25
C ARG A 9 -10.48 14.83 20.99
N LEU A 10 -11.43 14.89 20.04
CA LEU A 10 -11.32 14.22 18.74
C LEU A 10 -10.26 14.84 17.82
N GLN A 11 -10.03 16.16 17.95
CA GLN A 11 -9.02 16.87 17.17
C GLN A 11 -7.60 16.70 17.74
N HIS A 12 -7.46 16.58 19.06
CA HIS A 12 -6.17 16.47 19.76
C HIS A 12 -6.19 15.32 20.78
N PRO A 13 -6.15 14.05 20.32
CA PRO A 13 -6.21 12.90 21.20
C PRO A 13 -5.00 12.84 22.14
N GLN A 14 -5.28 12.62 23.43
CA GLN A 14 -4.27 12.60 24.49
C GLN A 14 -3.59 11.24 24.65
N SER A 15 -4.20 10.18 24.14
CA SER A 15 -3.70 8.80 24.22
C SER A 15 -3.73 8.08 22.88
N LEU A 16 -2.95 7.01 22.77
CA LEU A 16 -2.99 6.12 21.61
C LEU A 16 -4.40 5.53 21.40
N MET A 17 -5.11 5.21 22.48
CA MET A 17 -6.47 4.66 22.38
C MET A 17 -7.46 5.68 21.78
N GLU A 18 -7.35 6.94 22.14
CA GLU A 18 -8.16 7.99 21.53
C GLU A 18 -7.84 8.17 20.05
N HIS A 19 -6.57 8.05 19.66
CA HIS A 19 -6.16 8.02 18.25
C HIS A 19 -6.74 6.82 17.50
N LEU A 20 -6.68 5.63 18.09
CA LEU A 20 -7.26 4.42 17.49
C LEU A 20 -8.76 4.58 17.24
N ARG A 21 -9.48 5.21 18.18
CA ARG A 21 -10.93 5.47 18.04
C ARG A 21 -11.29 6.41 16.89
N GLN A 22 -10.34 7.19 16.38
CA GLN A 22 -10.57 8.01 15.19
C GLN A 22 -10.67 7.18 13.90
N PHE A 23 -9.98 6.04 13.83
CA PHE A 23 -9.98 5.13 12.68
C PHE A 23 -10.91 3.93 12.91
N LEU A 24 -10.87 3.36 14.11
CA LEU A 24 -11.70 2.25 14.55
C LEU A 24 -12.93 2.77 15.28
N THR A 25 -13.78 3.49 14.56
CA THR A 25 -15.01 4.09 15.08
C THR A 25 -16.05 3.02 15.42
N PRO A 26 -17.07 3.33 16.25
CA PRO A 26 -18.20 2.41 16.50
C PRO A 26 -18.83 1.87 15.22
N GLN A 27 -18.93 2.71 14.18
CA GLN A 27 -19.48 2.30 12.88
C GLN A 27 -18.57 1.29 12.17
N VAL A 28 -17.26 1.46 12.21
CA VAL A 28 -16.29 0.51 11.63
C VAL A 28 -16.39 -0.85 12.33
N TRP A 29 -16.50 -0.87 13.65
CA TRP A 29 -16.72 -2.11 14.40
C TRP A 29 -18.06 -2.77 14.08
N LYS A 30 -19.14 -1.99 13.93
CA LYS A 30 -20.46 -2.50 13.53
C LYS A 30 -20.39 -3.17 12.16
N GLN A 31 -19.82 -2.51 11.16
CA GLN A 31 -19.64 -3.05 9.81
C GLN A 31 -18.81 -4.34 9.80
N ALA A 32 -17.71 -4.36 10.56
CA ALA A 32 -16.89 -5.57 10.66
C ALA A 32 -17.63 -6.75 11.29
N ARG A 33 -18.47 -6.52 12.29
CA ARG A 33 -19.30 -7.58 12.88
C ARG A 33 -20.38 -8.08 11.91
N GLN A 34 -20.96 -7.19 11.13
CA GLN A 34 -21.98 -7.50 10.12
C GLN A 34 -21.44 -8.22 8.89
N ALA A 35 -20.12 -8.15 8.63
CA ALA A 35 -19.49 -8.83 7.50
C ALA A 35 -19.55 -10.36 7.56
N VAL A 36 -19.98 -10.92 8.70
CA VAL A 36 -20.11 -12.37 8.92
C VAL A 36 -21.42 -12.64 9.67
N PRO A 37 -22.15 -13.72 9.33
CA PRO A 37 -23.31 -14.15 10.11
C PRO A 37 -22.96 -14.30 11.59
N ARG A 38 -23.91 -14.05 12.47
CA ARG A 38 -23.73 -14.19 13.91
C ARG A 38 -23.31 -15.62 14.26
N GLY A 39 -22.02 -15.78 14.56
CA GLY A 39 -21.47 -17.03 15.07
C GLY A 39 -21.49 -17.04 16.61
N ARG A 40 -21.11 -18.20 17.20
CA ARG A 40 -20.95 -18.29 18.66
C ARG A 40 -19.94 -17.28 19.14
N SER A 41 -20.35 -16.40 20.02
CA SER A 41 -19.47 -15.45 20.72
C SER A 41 -18.39 -16.21 21.50
N LEU A 42 -17.14 -15.81 21.33
CA LEU A 42 -16.05 -16.30 22.18
C LEU A 42 -16.10 -15.51 23.49
N PRO A 43 -16.40 -16.14 24.64
CA PRO A 43 -16.73 -15.41 25.90
C PRO A 43 -15.62 -14.50 26.42
N ARG A 44 -14.34 -14.81 26.08
CA ARG A 44 -13.15 -14.04 26.53
C ARG A 44 -12.45 -13.24 25.43
N TRP A 45 -12.77 -13.51 24.15
CA TRP A 45 -12.12 -12.95 22.99
C TRP A 45 -13.14 -12.47 21.96
N ASP A 46 -13.71 -11.29 22.19
CA ASP A 46 -14.47 -10.59 21.15
C ASP A 46 -13.52 -9.99 20.10
N LEU A 47 -14.06 -9.60 18.95
CA LEU A 47 -13.32 -9.03 17.83
C LEU A 47 -12.50 -7.79 18.23
N GLN A 48 -13.07 -6.89 19.04
CA GLN A 48 -12.41 -5.64 19.43
C GLN A 48 -11.15 -5.86 20.27
N PRO A 49 -11.16 -6.60 21.40
CA PRO A 49 -9.94 -6.89 22.15
C PRO A 49 -8.91 -7.67 21.31
N LEU A 50 -9.35 -8.63 20.49
CA LEU A 50 -8.44 -9.37 19.61
C LEU A 50 -7.66 -8.45 18.66
N VAL A 51 -8.37 -7.57 17.96
CA VAL A 51 -7.75 -6.68 16.97
C VAL A 51 -6.89 -5.63 17.64
N ILE A 52 -7.37 -4.97 18.71
CA ILE A 52 -6.58 -3.92 19.39
C ILE A 52 -5.31 -4.52 20.01
N ILE A 53 -5.40 -5.69 20.66
CA ILE A 53 -4.22 -6.36 21.20
C ILE A 53 -3.26 -6.76 20.06
N MET A 54 -3.75 -7.26 18.94
CA MET A 54 -2.89 -7.60 17.81
C MET A 54 -2.20 -6.38 17.17
N LEU A 55 -2.90 -5.24 17.07
CA LEU A 55 -2.30 -3.97 16.65
C LEU A 55 -1.19 -3.55 17.62
N ALA A 56 -1.49 -3.55 18.91
CA ALA A 56 -0.51 -3.21 19.96
C ALA A 56 0.67 -4.18 19.96
N LEU A 57 0.45 -5.49 19.83
CA LEU A 57 1.48 -6.52 19.71
C LEU A 57 2.38 -6.28 18.50
N THR A 58 1.79 -5.85 17.38
CA THR A 58 2.55 -5.51 16.17
C THR A 58 3.50 -4.34 16.40
N TRP A 59 3.12 -3.37 17.23
CA TRP A 59 3.93 -2.20 17.55
C TRP A 59 4.84 -2.39 18.77
N ALA A 60 4.53 -3.31 19.68
CA ALA A 60 5.29 -3.55 20.90
C ALA A 60 6.76 -3.84 20.60
N ALA A 61 7.63 -3.41 21.52
CA ALA A 61 9.01 -3.85 21.59
C ALA A 61 9.08 -5.03 22.57
N GLY A 62 10.01 -5.94 22.35
CA GLY A 62 10.28 -7.10 23.18
C GLY A 62 11.03 -8.15 22.38
N ASP A 63 11.70 -9.06 23.07
CA ASP A 63 12.53 -10.10 22.46
C ASP A 63 11.70 -11.34 22.14
N SER A 64 10.66 -11.62 22.92
CA SER A 64 9.74 -12.73 22.71
C SER A 64 8.33 -12.30 22.27
N GLN A 65 7.55 -13.24 21.75
CA GLN A 65 6.13 -13.01 21.42
C GLN A 65 5.28 -12.88 22.71
N GLU A 66 5.66 -13.59 23.75
CA GLU A 66 5.05 -13.54 25.07
C GLU A 66 5.17 -12.15 25.69
N GLU A 67 6.36 -11.58 25.73
CA GLU A 67 6.62 -10.22 26.25
C GLU A 67 5.83 -9.16 25.49
N LYS A 68 5.82 -9.25 24.14
CA LYS A 68 5.01 -8.34 23.30
C LYS A 68 3.53 -8.48 23.57
N PHE A 69 3.05 -9.71 23.80
CA PHE A 69 1.65 -9.98 24.10
C PHE A 69 1.28 -9.45 25.48
N GLU A 70 2.10 -9.64 26.49
CA GLU A 70 1.88 -9.12 27.83
C GLU A 70 1.79 -7.59 27.83
N THR A 71 2.73 -6.91 27.15
CA THR A 71 2.72 -5.46 26.96
C THR A 71 1.43 -5.00 26.26
N ALA A 72 1.07 -5.64 25.16
CA ALA A 72 -0.12 -5.28 24.37
C ALA A 72 -1.42 -5.50 25.15
N ARG A 73 -1.51 -6.65 25.85
CA ARG A 73 -2.66 -6.98 26.69
C ARG A 73 -2.75 -6.06 27.90
N GLY A 74 -1.64 -5.80 28.56
CA GLY A 74 -1.55 -4.88 29.71
C GLY A 74 -2.08 -3.48 29.34
N TYR A 75 -1.62 -2.94 28.21
CA TYR A 75 -2.11 -1.68 27.67
C TYR A 75 -3.62 -1.70 27.38
N TYR A 76 -4.12 -2.78 26.76
CA TYR A 76 -5.56 -2.91 26.49
C TYR A 76 -6.36 -2.89 27.80
N VAL A 77 -5.96 -3.67 28.79
CA VAL A 77 -6.63 -3.78 30.09
C VAL A 77 -6.62 -2.46 30.85
N ALA A 78 -5.50 -1.74 30.84
CA ALA A 78 -5.38 -0.41 31.48
C ALA A 78 -6.22 0.66 30.78
N SER A 79 -6.47 0.52 29.48
CA SER A 79 -7.23 1.49 28.67
C SER A 79 -8.74 1.21 28.61
N HIS A 80 -9.22 0.12 29.20
CA HIS A 80 -10.62 -0.32 29.14
C HIS A 80 -11.11 -0.79 30.51
N GLU A 81 -12.13 -0.10 31.01
CA GLU A 81 -12.92 -0.53 32.17
C GLU A 81 -13.87 -1.68 31.77
N ALA A 82 -13.34 -2.85 31.53
CA ALA A 82 -14.15 -3.98 31.07
C ALA A 82 -14.46 -4.95 32.22
N ARG A 83 -15.72 -5.32 32.40
CA ARG A 83 -16.12 -6.41 33.31
C ARG A 83 -15.48 -7.73 32.96
N LYS A 84 -15.27 -8.01 31.65
CA LYS A 84 -14.63 -9.23 31.15
C LYS A 84 -13.26 -8.89 30.56
N ARG A 85 -12.21 -9.29 31.25
CA ARG A 85 -10.83 -9.12 30.77
C ARG A 85 -10.47 -10.19 29.76
N PRO A 86 -9.71 -9.84 28.67
CA PRO A 86 -9.21 -10.83 27.72
C PRO A 86 -8.28 -11.84 28.41
N GLY A 87 -8.18 -13.05 27.87
CA GLY A 87 -7.33 -14.12 28.38
C GLY A 87 -5.88 -13.71 28.58
N LYS A 88 -5.18 -14.37 29.49
CA LYS A 88 -3.80 -14.03 29.89
C LYS A 88 -2.72 -14.76 29.07
N ILE A 89 -3.09 -15.81 28.34
CA ILE A 89 -2.15 -16.75 27.72
C ILE A 89 -2.08 -16.49 26.21
N LEU A 90 -0.85 -16.36 25.66
CA LEU A 90 -0.61 -16.12 24.23
C LEU A 90 -1.24 -17.18 23.33
N GLN A 91 -1.15 -18.48 23.69
CA GLN A 91 -1.75 -19.57 22.91
C GLN A 91 -3.27 -19.43 22.82
N GLY A 92 -3.93 -19.00 23.92
CA GLY A 92 -5.37 -18.72 23.93
C GLY A 92 -5.75 -17.56 23.00
N PHE A 93 -4.92 -16.52 22.95
CA PHE A 93 -5.05 -15.41 22.01
C PHE A 93 -4.87 -15.87 20.55
N GLN A 94 -3.81 -16.63 20.26
CA GLN A 94 -3.53 -17.14 18.91
C GLN A 94 -4.66 -18.07 18.41
N LYS A 95 -5.16 -18.97 19.30
CA LYS A 95 -6.31 -19.84 19.00
C LYS A 95 -7.58 -19.04 18.70
N ALA A 96 -7.82 -17.95 19.43
CA ALA A 96 -8.95 -17.07 19.17
C ALA A 96 -8.76 -16.29 17.87
N LEU A 97 -7.57 -15.73 17.62
CA LEU A 97 -7.23 -15.01 16.40
C LEU A 97 -7.37 -15.91 15.16
N SER A 98 -6.95 -17.18 15.24
CA SER A 98 -7.09 -18.13 14.12
C SER A 98 -8.54 -18.37 13.68
N ARG A 99 -9.51 -18.13 14.57
CA ARG A 99 -10.94 -18.29 14.31
C ARG A 99 -11.61 -17.02 13.75
N VAL A 100 -10.93 -15.86 13.80
CA VAL A 100 -11.48 -14.62 13.22
C VAL A 100 -11.63 -14.80 11.72
N PRO A 101 -12.82 -14.61 11.14
CA PRO A 101 -13.02 -14.68 9.70
C PRO A 101 -12.25 -13.55 8.97
N MET A 102 -11.57 -13.89 7.87
CA MET A 102 -10.84 -12.89 7.09
C MET A 102 -11.73 -11.75 6.57
N ARG A 103 -13.02 -12.03 6.32
CA ARG A 103 -13.99 -11.01 5.90
C ARG A 103 -14.14 -9.91 6.95
N GLN A 104 -14.07 -10.23 8.25
CA GLN A 104 -14.12 -9.23 9.32
C GLN A 104 -12.88 -8.34 9.33
N LEU A 105 -11.68 -8.91 9.16
CA LEU A 105 -10.43 -8.13 9.09
C LEU A 105 -10.40 -7.24 7.85
N LYS A 106 -10.83 -7.75 6.71
CA LYS A 106 -10.97 -6.97 5.47
C LYS A 106 -12.00 -5.83 5.62
N ALA A 107 -13.10 -6.08 6.30
CA ALA A 107 -14.10 -5.04 6.59
C ALA A 107 -13.55 -3.96 7.52
N LEU A 108 -12.74 -4.31 8.53
CA LEU A 108 -12.02 -3.35 9.36
C LEU A 108 -11.07 -2.49 8.53
N ALA A 109 -10.25 -3.11 7.67
CA ALA A 109 -9.34 -2.39 6.79
C ALA A 109 -10.08 -1.44 5.82
N ALA A 110 -11.21 -1.89 5.28
CA ALA A 110 -12.08 -1.05 4.45
C ALA A 110 -12.67 0.13 5.25
N GLY A 111 -13.13 -0.11 6.47
CA GLY A 111 -13.64 0.94 7.35
C GLY A 111 -12.57 1.96 7.73
N VAL A 112 -11.36 1.51 8.06
CA VAL A 112 -10.21 2.40 8.33
C VAL A 112 -9.86 3.20 7.09
N ARG A 113 -9.81 2.60 5.89
CA ARG A 113 -9.59 3.30 4.62
C ARG A 113 -10.66 4.38 4.39
N HIS A 114 -11.92 4.08 4.69
CA HIS A 114 -13.00 5.07 4.60
C HIS A 114 -12.76 6.25 5.56
N GLN A 115 -12.37 5.99 6.82
CA GLN A 115 -11.99 7.05 7.77
C GLN A 115 -10.80 7.88 7.29
N ILE A 116 -9.80 7.24 6.66
CA ILE A 116 -8.68 7.94 6.03
C ILE A 116 -9.19 8.82 4.90
N ARG A 117 -10.04 8.32 4.01
CA ARG A 117 -10.63 9.11 2.90
C ARG A 117 -11.32 10.36 3.41
N LEU A 118 -12.14 10.25 4.45
CA LEU A 118 -12.85 11.40 5.04
C LEU A 118 -11.90 12.45 5.63
N ARG A 119 -10.82 12.00 6.30
CA ARG A 119 -9.90 12.90 7.02
C ARG A 119 -8.85 13.55 6.12
N PHE A 120 -8.53 12.91 5.00
CA PHE A 120 -7.51 13.38 4.05
C PHE A 120 -8.13 13.88 2.73
N ALA A 121 -9.45 14.08 2.66
CA ALA A 121 -10.17 14.37 1.42
C ALA A 121 -9.53 15.50 0.59
N GLU A 122 -9.13 16.61 1.23
CA GLU A 122 -8.52 17.77 0.58
C GLU A 122 -7.11 17.50 0.00
N ARG A 123 -6.50 16.36 0.34
CA ARG A 123 -5.11 15.99 -0.01
C ARG A 123 -5.03 14.76 -0.92
N LEU A 124 -6.16 14.15 -1.23
CA LEU A 124 -6.18 12.96 -2.08
C LEU A 124 -6.09 13.32 -3.56
N LEU A 125 -6.65 14.45 -3.96
CA LEU A 125 -6.57 14.92 -5.35
C LEU A 125 -5.33 15.79 -5.56
N VAL A 126 -4.57 15.45 -6.59
CA VAL A 126 -3.43 16.24 -7.06
C VAL A 126 -3.54 16.34 -8.58
N ASP A 127 -3.58 17.57 -9.10
CA ASP A 127 -3.77 17.85 -10.53
C ASP A 127 -4.97 17.07 -11.12
N GLY A 128 -6.08 17.00 -10.38
CA GLY A 128 -7.31 16.31 -10.79
C GLY A 128 -7.32 14.78 -10.63
N PHE A 129 -6.24 14.15 -10.12
CA PHE A 129 -6.12 12.71 -9.97
C PHE A 129 -5.87 12.28 -8.53
N GLU A 130 -6.32 11.07 -8.17
CA GLU A 130 -5.82 10.32 -7.02
C GLU A 130 -4.64 9.45 -7.48
N PRO A 131 -3.36 9.85 -7.28
CA PRO A 131 -2.22 9.08 -7.77
C PRO A 131 -1.97 7.85 -6.90
N MET A 132 -2.31 6.67 -7.44
CA MET A 132 -2.26 5.38 -6.76
C MET A 132 -1.13 4.50 -7.31
N GLY A 133 -0.08 4.30 -6.52
CA GLY A 133 0.99 3.36 -6.86
C GLY A 133 0.63 1.95 -6.43
N CYS A 134 0.85 0.97 -7.30
CA CYS A 134 0.75 -0.45 -6.94
C CYS A 134 2.11 -1.12 -7.04
N ASP A 135 2.42 -1.96 -6.05
CA ASP A 135 3.66 -2.74 -6.02
C ASP A 135 3.47 -3.99 -5.16
N GLY A 136 4.33 -4.97 -5.34
CA GLY A 136 4.32 -6.22 -4.62
C GLY A 136 5.55 -6.42 -3.74
N SER A 137 5.40 -7.21 -2.68
CA SER A 137 6.52 -7.61 -1.83
C SER A 137 6.28 -8.97 -1.20
N ARG A 138 7.34 -9.76 -1.06
CA ARG A 138 7.33 -11.04 -0.37
C ARG A 138 7.70 -10.86 1.10
N ILE A 139 7.04 -11.61 1.98
CA ILE A 139 7.29 -11.64 3.41
C ILE A 139 7.54 -13.09 3.78
N GLU A 140 8.68 -13.35 4.40
CA GLU A 140 9.05 -14.69 4.82
C GLU A 140 8.13 -15.23 5.92
N CYS A 141 7.93 -16.55 5.89
CA CYS A 141 7.24 -17.30 6.91
C CYS A 141 8.17 -18.34 7.55
N PRO A 142 7.85 -18.81 8.76
CA PRO A 142 8.58 -19.94 9.34
C PRO A 142 8.48 -21.18 8.45
N ARG A 143 9.49 -22.04 8.50
CA ARG A 143 9.44 -23.35 7.86
C ARG A 143 8.59 -24.30 8.69
N SER A 144 7.45 -24.68 8.16
CA SER A 144 6.59 -25.75 8.66
C SER A 144 5.98 -26.46 7.47
N ALA A 145 5.70 -27.75 7.59
CA ALA A 145 5.15 -28.55 6.49
C ALA A 145 3.87 -27.94 5.90
N GLU A 146 2.96 -27.41 6.72
CA GLU A 146 1.75 -26.74 6.27
C GLU A 146 2.05 -25.48 5.44
N LEU A 147 3.01 -24.64 5.90
CA LEU A 147 3.34 -23.40 5.21
C LEU A 147 4.10 -23.67 3.91
N GLU A 148 5.02 -24.60 3.90
CA GLU A 148 5.75 -24.99 2.68
C GLU A 148 4.81 -25.56 1.62
N ALA A 149 3.88 -26.44 2.02
CA ALA A 149 2.90 -27.03 1.09
C ALA A 149 1.92 -25.99 0.53
N ARG A 150 1.47 -25.02 1.32
CA ARG A 150 0.38 -24.11 0.94
C ARG A 150 0.85 -22.74 0.41
N LEU A 151 1.94 -22.20 0.93
CA LEU A 151 2.43 -20.87 0.52
C LEU A 151 3.48 -20.95 -0.57
N ARG A 152 4.15 -22.08 -0.69
CA ARG A 152 5.20 -22.35 -1.66
C ARG A 152 6.38 -21.39 -1.58
N GLN A 153 7.45 -21.78 -2.22
CA GLN A 153 8.69 -21.01 -2.33
C GLN A 153 8.64 -20.09 -3.54
N ALA A 154 9.28 -18.96 -3.44
CA ALA A 154 9.35 -17.99 -4.53
C ALA A 154 10.69 -18.10 -5.27
N GLY A 155 10.84 -19.08 -6.12
CA GLY A 155 11.79 -19.06 -7.20
C GLY A 155 13.22 -19.54 -6.94
N LYS A 156 13.59 -19.99 -5.72
CA LYS A 156 14.83 -20.74 -5.45
C LYS A 156 14.49 -21.94 -4.59
N ASP A 157 15.01 -23.10 -4.99
CA ASP A 157 15.00 -24.27 -4.16
C ASP A 157 15.61 -23.92 -2.80
N ASP A 158 15.08 -24.47 -1.72
CA ASP A 158 15.45 -24.19 -0.33
C ASP A 158 15.13 -22.80 0.26
N SER A 159 14.44 -21.94 -0.46
CA SER A 159 13.97 -20.68 0.14
C SER A 159 12.79 -20.90 1.11
N ALA A 160 12.67 -20.04 2.14
CA ALA A 160 11.52 -20.10 3.05
C ALA A 160 10.20 -19.84 2.32
N PRO A 161 9.08 -20.44 2.78
CA PRO A 161 7.77 -20.12 2.26
C PRO A 161 7.45 -18.64 2.48
N THR A 162 6.73 -18.03 1.55
CA THR A 162 6.46 -16.59 1.59
C THR A 162 4.99 -16.28 1.39
N VAL A 163 4.53 -15.20 2.03
CA VAL A 163 3.28 -14.51 1.67
C VAL A 163 3.61 -13.41 0.68
N TRP A 164 2.91 -13.39 -0.44
CA TRP A 164 2.93 -12.27 -1.37
C TRP A 164 1.93 -11.21 -0.96
N VAL A 165 2.38 -9.96 -0.86
CA VAL A 165 1.55 -8.78 -0.58
C VAL A 165 1.61 -7.88 -1.79
N THR A 166 0.48 -7.64 -2.44
CA THR A 166 0.32 -6.57 -3.43
C THR A 166 -0.47 -5.45 -2.77
N ALA A 167 0.01 -4.22 -2.84
CA ALA A 167 -0.60 -3.10 -2.15
C ALA A 167 -0.71 -1.84 -3.00
N PHE A 168 -1.83 -1.13 -2.86
CA PHE A 168 -1.95 0.24 -3.29
C PHE A 168 -1.48 1.21 -2.22
N VAL A 169 -0.70 2.19 -2.64
CA VAL A 169 -0.26 3.33 -1.83
C VAL A 169 -0.73 4.60 -2.51
N HIS A 170 -1.37 5.47 -1.76
CA HIS A 170 -1.68 6.82 -2.24
C HIS A 170 -0.39 7.64 -2.31
N LEU A 171 0.10 7.89 -3.53
CA LEU A 171 1.46 8.40 -3.73
C LEU A 171 1.67 9.82 -3.24
N ALA A 172 0.66 10.68 -3.26
CA ALA A 172 0.81 12.05 -2.76
C ALA A 172 1.02 12.10 -1.23
N THR A 173 0.30 11.26 -0.47
CA THR A 173 0.36 11.24 0.99
C THR A 173 1.31 10.18 1.55
N GLY A 174 1.66 9.14 0.78
CA GLY A 174 2.44 7.99 1.24
C GLY A 174 1.64 7.02 2.13
N LEU A 175 0.31 7.11 2.13
CA LEU A 175 -0.56 6.25 2.94
C LEU A 175 -0.80 4.91 2.25
N LEU A 176 -0.68 3.81 3.02
CA LEU A 176 -1.13 2.49 2.59
C LEU A 176 -2.65 2.50 2.43
N TRP A 177 -3.12 2.18 1.21
CA TRP A 177 -4.54 2.31 0.86
C TRP A 177 -5.29 1.00 0.98
N SER A 178 -4.87 0.00 0.23
CA SER A 178 -5.46 -1.33 0.24
C SER A 178 -4.42 -2.38 -0.15
N TRP A 179 -4.69 -3.64 0.15
CA TRP A 179 -3.78 -4.75 -0.13
C TRP A 179 -4.51 -6.05 -0.38
N GLN A 180 -3.81 -6.95 -1.07
CA GLN A 180 -4.20 -8.34 -1.29
C GLN A 180 -3.06 -9.27 -0.88
N LEU A 181 -3.40 -10.33 -0.14
CA LEU A 181 -2.48 -11.38 0.25
C LEU A 181 -2.66 -12.60 -0.66
N GLY A 182 -1.57 -13.30 -0.94
CA GLY A 182 -1.54 -14.56 -1.66
C GLY A 182 -0.33 -15.42 -1.29
N PRO A 183 -0.22 -16.64 -1.82
CA PRO A 183 0.98 -17.47 -1.70
C PRO A 183 2.17 -16.80 -2.40
N GLY A 184 3.40 -17.26 -2.11
CA GLY A 184 4.62 -16.71 -2.70
C GLY A 184 4.69 -16.72 -4.22
N THR A 185 3.86 -17.54 -4.86
CA THR A 185 3.70 -17.66 -6.32
C THR A 185 2.52 -16.87 -6.88
N ALA A 186 1.90 -15.99 -6.09
CA ALA A 186 0.74 -15.22 -6.53
C ALA A 186 1.07 -14.27 -7.69
N ASP A 187 0.11 -14.10 -8.58
CA ASP A 187 0.20 -13.14 -9.70
C ASP A 187 -0.22 -11.73 -9.22
N GLU A 188 0.73 -10.81 -9.30
CA GLU A 188 0.53 -9.40 -8.91
C GLU A 188 -0.54 -8.69 -9.75
N ARG A 189 -0.62 -8.98 -11.04
CA ARG A 189 -1.62 -8.37 -11.94
C ARG A 189 -3.03 -8.80 -11.54
N GLN A 190 -3.19 -10.08 -11.18
CA GLN A 190 -4.46 -10.59 -10.69
C GLN A 190 -4.84 -9.97 -9.33
N HIS A 191 -3.86 -9.79 -8.43
CA HIS A 191 -4.07 -9.09 -7.17
C HIS A 191 -4.51 -7.63 -7.41
N LEU A 192 -3.83 -6.91 -8.32
CA LEU A 192 -4.20 -5.54 -8.65
C LEU A 192 -5.63 -5.48 -9.18
N ARG A 193 -6.01 -6.34 -10.12
CA ARG A 193 -7.39 -6.40 -10.65
C ARG A 193 -8.43 -6.56 -9.55
N ARG A 194 -8.17 -7.42 -8.56
CA ARG A 194 -9.08 -7.61 -7.40
C ARG A 194 -9.18 -6.38 -6.51
N LEU A 195 -8.15 -5.54 -6.50
CA LEU A 195 -8.10 -4.34 -5.68
C LEU A 195 -8.73 -3.11 -6.36
N LEU A 196 -9.00 -3.13 -7.66
CA LEU A 196 -9.59 -1.98 -8.39
C LEU A 196 -10.84 -1.45 -7.71
N GLY A 197 -11.75 -2.33 -7.28
CA GLY A 197 -12.97 -1.93 -6.57
C GLY A 197 -12.76 -1.20 -5.22
N THR A 198 -11.50 -1.05 -4.77
CA THR A 198 -11.17 -0.27 -3.56
C THR A 198 -10.80 1.17 -3.85
N LEU A 199 -10.69 1.54 -5.13
CA LEU A 199 -10.29 2.85 -5.61
C LEU A 199 -11.50 3.68 -6.06
N SER A 200 -11.28 4.97 -6.25
CA SER A 200 -12.29 5.86 -6.86
C SER A 200 -12.08 5.95 -8.38
N PRO A 201 -13.10 6.40 -9.14
CA PRO A 201 -12.93 6.69 -10.57
C PRO A 201 -11.87 7.76 -10.89
N ALA A 202 -11.52 8.62 -9.92
CA ALA A 202 -10.45 9.62 -10.07
C ALA A 202 -9.03 9.01 -9.95
N ALA A 203 -8.92 7.70 -9.70
CA ALA A 203 -7.63 7.05 -9.53
C ALA A 203 -6.83 7.04 -10.84
N LEU A 204 -5.58 7.49 -10.74
CA LEU A 204 -4.54 7.26 -11.74
C LEU A 204 -3.61 6.18 -11.21
N ILE A 205 -3.65 4.99 -11.81
CA ILE A 205 -2.88 3.82 -11.37
C ILE A 205 -1.48 3.88 -11.96
N ILE A 206 -0.46 3.99 -11.11
CA ILE A 206 0.93 4.17 -11.50
C ILE A 206 1.72 2.91 -11.14
N VAL A 207 2.23 2.22 -12.18
CA VAL A 207 2.89 0.92 -12.03
C VAL A 207 4.15 0.84 -12.90
N ASP A 208 5.00 -0.14 -12.59
CA ASP A 208 6.18 -0.43 -13.39
C ASP A 208 5.89 -1.36 -14.58
N ALA A 209 6.93 -1.70 -15.34
CA ALA A 209 6.81 -2.52 -16.55
C ALA A 209 6.38 -3.97 -16.28
N ALA A 210 6.53 -4.48 -15.05
CA ALA A 210 6.11 -5.84 -14.71
C ALA A 210 4.58 -5.99 -14.73
N TYR A 211 3.85 -4.89 -14.55
CA TYR A 211 2.38 -4.88 -14.60
C TYR A 211 1.82 -4.76 -16.01
N MET A 212 2.65 -4.52 -17.04
CA MET A 212 2.15 -4.41 -18.42
C MET A 212 1.40 -5.68 -18.84
N GLY A 213 0.21 -5.47 -19.39
CA GLY A 213 -0.64 -6.54 -19.92
C GLY A 213 -2.00 -6.00 -20.35
N TYR A 214 -2.47 -6.49 -21.51
CA TYR A 214 -3.73 -6.04 -22.10
C TYR A 214 -4.92 -6.21 -21.16
N GLU A 215 -5.05 -7.39 -20.53
CA GLU A 215 -6.16 -7.70 -19.63
C GLU A 215 -6.19 -6.77 -18.40
N LEU A 216 -5.03 -6.32 -17.92
CA LEU A 216 -4.98 -5.37 -16.81
C LEU A 216 -5.36 -3.97 -17.28
N ALA A 217 -4.79 -3.50 -18.39
CA ALA A 217 -5.13 -2.19 -18.95
C ALA A 217 -6.64 -2.11 -19.27
N TRP A 218 -7.19 -3.15 -19.88
CA TRP A 218 -8.61 -3.26 -20.15
C TRP A 218 -9.47 -3.24 -18.87
N ALA A 219 -9.09 -4.00 -17.84
CA ALA A 219 -9.80 -4.01 -16.57
C ALA A 219 -9.82 -2.63 -15.88
N ILE A 220 -8.73 -1.86 -16.00
CA ILE A 220 -8.66 -0.49 -15.46
C ILE A 220 -9.62 0.44 -16.22
N LEU A 221 -9.68 0.33 -17.55
CA LEU A 221 -10.62 1.09 -18.36
C LEU A 221 -12.08 0.76 -18.05
N GLN A 222 -12.41 -0.54 -17.93
CA GLN A 222 -13.76 -0.98 -17.56
C GLN A 222 -14.16 -0.46 -16.16
N ALA A 223 -13.20 -0.27 -15.28
CA ALA A 223 -13.43 0.37 -13.97
C ALA A 223 -13.50 1.91 -14.04
N LYS A 224 -13.51 2.50 -15.25
CA LYS A 224 -13.55 3.95 -15.51
C LYS A 224 -12.39 4.72 -14.85
N MET A 225 -11.23 4.06 -14.70
CA MET A 225 -10.02 4.62 -14.12
C MET A 225 -8.96 4.89 -15.18
N SER A 226 -7.92 5.60 -14.77
CA SER A 226 -6.78 5.90 -15.64
C SER A 226 -5.53 5.17 -15.17
N PHE A 227 -4.59 4.95 -16.09
CA PHE A 227 -3.30 4.35 -15.78
C PHE A 227 -2.12 5.17 -16.30
N LEU A 228 -0.97 4.99 -15.67
CA LEU A 228 0.33 5.47 -16.11
C LEU A 228 1.34 4.33 -15.90
N MET A 229 1.63 3.57 -16.93
CA MET A 229 2.46 2.37 -16.90
C MET A 229 3.81 2.60 -17.55
N ARG A 230 4.89 2.15 -16.91
CA ARG A 230 6.20 2.13 -17.55
C ARG A 230 6.23 1.08 -18.63
N MET A 231 6.82 1.43 -19.76
CA MET A 231 7.02 0.55 -20.90
C MET A 231 8.35 -0.21 -20.82
N SER A 232 8.40 -1.33 -21.51
CA SER A 232 9.62 -2.13 -21.74
C SER A 232 9.76 -2.48 -23.21
N SER A 233 10.97 -2.88 -23.61
CA SER A 233 11.29 -3.30 -24.98
C SER A 233 10.52 -4.53 -25.51
N LYS A 234 9.73 -5.17 -24.66
CA LYS A 234 8.92 -6.34 -25.04
C LYS A 234 7.50 -5.98 -25.44
N VAL A 235 7.20 -4.70 -25.56
CA VAL A 235 5.82 -4.23 -25.81
C VAL A 235 5.78 -3.55 -27.17
N ASN A 236 4.94 -4.09 -28.05
CA ASN A 236 4.64 -3.50 -29.33
C ASN A 236 3.48 -2.50 -29.16
N LEU A 237 3.68 -1.30 -29.64
CA LEU A 237 2.68 -0.24 -29.75
C LEU A 237 2.52 0.09 -31.24
N TYR A 238 1.33 0.49 -31.64
CA TYR A 238 0.99 0.76 -33.03
C TYR A 238 0.66 2.24 -33.23
N THR A 239 1.11 2.79 -34.35
CA THR A 239 0.84 4.15 -34.80
C THR A 239 0.08 4.11 -36.13
N MET A 240 -0.71 5.14 -36.42
CA MET A 240 -1.40 5.28 -37.73
C MET A 240 -0.40 5.50 -38.85
N GLU A 241 0.61 6.31 -38.61
CA GLU A 241 1.67 6.68 -39.55
C GLU A 241 3.02 6.21 -39.04
N LYS A 242 4.00 6.19 -39.95
CA LYS A 242 5.39 5.84 -39.58
C LYS A 242 5.92 6.86 -38.58
N ALA A 243 6.44 6.34 -37.43
CA ALA A 243 6.99 7.15 -36.37
C ALA A 243 8.34 6.62 -35.92
N GLU A 244 9.27 7.52 -35.62
CA GLU A 244 10.63 7.19 -35.17
C GLU A 244 10.77 7.50 -33.68
N LEU A 245 11.33 6.55 -32.94
CA LEU A 245 11.52 6.66 -31.50
C LEU A 245 12.56 7.73 -31.11
N GLU A 246 13.52 7.98 -31.96
CA GLU A 246 14.59 8.95 -31.74
C GLU A 246 14.04 10.37 -31.57
N THR A 247 13.08 10.73 -32.40
CA THR A 247 12.42 12.05 -32.42
C THR A 247 11.16 12.10 -31.57
N TRP A 248 10.71 10.95 -31.03
CA TRP A 248 9.46 10.87 -30.26
C TRP A 248 9.55 11.63 -28.94
N SER A 249 8.62 12.53 -28.69
CA SER A 249 8.41 13.17 -27.40
C SER A 249 7.18 12.63 -26.70
N GLU A 250 6.02 12.77 -27.33
CA GLU A 250 4.73 12.19 -26.93
C GLU A 250 3.79 12.14 -28.13
N GLY A 251 2.84 11.21 -28.10
CA GLY A 251 1.86 11.08 -29.17
C GLY A 251 0.90 9.91 -28.97
N PRO A 252 -0.17 9.87 -29.80
CA PRO A 252 -1.15 8.80 -29.78
C PRO A 252 -0.54 7.49 -30.29
N VAL A 253 -0.90 6.40 -29.61
CA VAL A 253 -0.54 5.03 -29.98
C VAL A 253 -1.68 4.09 -29.63
N PHE A 254 -1.69 2.90 -30.22
CA PHE A 254 -2.60 1.82 -29.86
C PHE A 254 -1.86 0.70 -29.17
N TYR A 255 -2.36 0.27 -28.00
CA TYR A 255 -1.90 -0.95 -27.36
C TYR A 255 -2.78 -2.11 -27.77
N TRP A 256 -2.28 -2.92 -28.69
CA TRP A 256 -3.02 -4.01 -29.31
C TRP A 256 -2.14 -5.24 -29.54
N PRO A 257 -1.74 -5.96 -28.48
CA PRO A 257 -0.86 -7.11 -28.62
C PRO A 257 -1.52 -8.26 -29.40
N GLU A 258 -0.73 -9.07 -30.05
CA GLU A 258 -1.17 -10.14 -30.94
C GLU A 258 -2.20 -11.08 -30.30
N ASN A 259 -1.98 -11.45 -29.02
CA ASN A 259 -2.90 -12.30 -28.29
C ASN A 259 -4.29 -11.66 -28.04
N ALA A 260 -4.37 -10.35 -28.02
CA ALA A 260 -5.65 -9.62 -27.95
C ALA A 260 -6.32 -9.61 -29.34
N ARG A 261 -5.56 -9.38 -30.40
CA ARG A 261 -6.04 -9.42 -31.80
C ARG A 261 -6.58 -10.79 -32.17
N LYS A 262 -5.86 -11.87 -31.87
CA LYS A 262 -6.31 -13.25 -32.08
C LYS A 262 -7.62 -13.61 -31.36
N LYS A 263 -7.97 -12.87 -30.32
CA LYS A 263 -9.22 -13.00 -29.55
C LYS A 263 -10.26 -11.94 -29.94
N SER A 264 -10.09 -11.27 -31.07
CA SER A 264 -10.96 -10.19 -31.55
C SER A 264 -11.26 -9.12 -30.50
N LYS A 265 -10.30 -8.83 -29.62
CA LYS A 265 -10.43 -7.76 -28.63
C LYS A 265 -10.05 -6.42 -29.25
N PRO A 266 -10.75 -5.32 -28.88
CA PRO A 266 -10.48 -4.01 -29.45
C PRO A 266 -9.11 -3.47 -29.07
N PRO A 267 -8.50 -2.61 -29.91
CA PRO A 267 -7.30 -1.87 -29.53
C PRO A 267 -7.59 -0.91 -28.38
N ILE A 268 -6.62 -0.66 -27.53
CA ILE A 268 -6.70 0.35 -26.47
C ILE A 268 -6.02 1.62 -26.96
N PRO A 269 -6.78 2.72 -27.22
CA PRO A 269 -6.19 4.01 -27.50
C PRO A 269 -5.39 4.51 -26.30
N CYS A 270 -4.14 4.89 -26.54
CA CYS A 270 -3.21 5.33 -25.52
C CYS A 270 -2.37 6.51 -26.02
N ARG A 271 -1.69 7.15 -25.10
CA ARG A 271 -0.62 8.12 -25.38
C ARG A 271 0.68 7.57 -24.80
N LEU A 272 1.72 7.54 -25.65
CA LEU A 272 3.08 7.23 -25.26
C LEU A 272 3.83 8.53 -24.95
N ILE A 273 4.43 8.62 -23.78
CA ILE A 273 5.16 9.78 -23.28
C ILE A 273 6.61 9.39 -23.03
N ARG A 274 7.56 10.10 -23.61
CA ARG A 274 8.99 10.00 -23.32
C ARG A 274 9.37 11.03 -22.26
N VAL A 275 9.79 10.57 -21.09
CA VAL A 275 10.33 11.43 -20.05
C VAL A 275 11.85 11.39 -20.19
N PRO A 276 12.49 12.49 -20.63
CA PRO A 276 13.92 12.50 -20.87
C PRO A 276 14.71 12.33 -19.57
N ALA A 277 15.86 11.68 -19.68
CA ALA A 277 16.81 11.51 -18.61
C ALA A 277 17.32 12.86 -18.10
N LYS A 278 17.41 13.05 -16.79
CA LYS A 278 17.94 14.27 -16.18
C LYS A 278 19.25 14.00 -15.43
N GLY A 279 20.23 14.82 -15.66
CA GLY A 279 21.53 14.79 -14.97
C GLY A 279 22.27 13.46 -15.20
N LYS A 280 22.64 12.78 -14.11
CA LYS A 280 23.33 11.47 -14.17
C LYS A 280 22.43 10.28 -14.49
N ALA A 281 21.12 10.49 -14.69
CA ALA A 281 20.24 9.43 -15.13
C ALA A 281 20.61 9.01 -16.56
N LYS A 282 20.77 7.72 -16.77
CA LYS A 282 21.37 7.19 -18.01
C LYS A 282 20.36 6.95 -19.13
N ASN A 283 19.04 6.93 -18.81
CA ASN A 283 18.03 6.51 -19.78
C ASN A 283 16.71 7.24 -19.60
N ASP A 284 16.05 7.47 -20.71
CA ASP A 284 14.69 7.97 -20.75
C ASP A 284 13.72 6.96 -20.15
N VAL A 285 12.62 7.46 -19.66
CA VAL A 285 11.52 6.65 -19.15
C VAL A 285 10.33 6.78 -20.08
N TRP A 286 9.88 5.65 -20.59
CA TRP A 286 8.73 5.57 -21.49
C TRP A 286 7.49 5.19 -20.69
N LEU A 287 6.46 6.03 -20.77
CA LEU A 287 5.20 5.90 -20.03
C LEU A 287 4.03 5.78 -20.99
N LEU A 288 3.16 4.82 -20.74
CA LEU A 288 1.90 4.64 -21.47
C LEU A 288 0.73 5.02 -20.59
N THR A 289 -0.21 5.78 -21.14
CA THR A 289 -1.43 6.19 -20.44
C THR A 289 -2.64 6.15 -21.39
N ASN A 290 -3.83 5.89 -20.84
CA ASN A 290 -5.09 6.03 -21.55
C ASN A 290 -5.64 7.46 -21.53
N ILE A 291 -4.91 8.42 -20.95
CA ILE A 291 -5.27 9.84 -20.98
C ILE A 291 -4.65 10.44 -22.23
N LEU A 292 -5.45 10.64 -23.27
CA LEU A 292 -4.99 11.14 -24.57
C LEU A 292 -4.67 12.63 -24.52
N ASP A 293 -5.47 13.39 -23.79
CA ASP A 293 -5.32 14.84 -23.66
C ASP A 293 -4.11 15.22 -22.80
N SER A 294 -3.14 15.91 -23.41
CA SER A 294 -1.93 16.41 -22.73
C SER A 294 -2.23 17.57 -21.76
N ALA A 295 -3.30 18.30 -21.95
CA ALA A 295 -3.73 19.34 -21.00
C ALA A 295 -4.24 18.72 -19.70
N ARG A 296 -4.92 17.58 -19.78
CA ARG A 296 -5.39 16.84 -18.60
C ARG A 296 -4.26 16.17 -17.85
N LEU A 297 -3.28 15.56 -18.53
CA LEU A 297 -2.09 14.96 -17.92
C LEU A 297 -0.83 15.43 -18.64
N SER A 298 -0.23 16.51 -18.19
CA SER A 298 0.99 17.03 -18.81
C SER A 298 2.19 16.10 -18.60
N LEU A 299 3.20 16.18 -19.48
CA LEU A 299 4.46 15.47 -19.36
C LEU A 299 5.10 15.71 -17.98
N THR A 300 5.07 16.94 -17.49
CA THR A 300 5.61 17.31 -16.17
C THR A 300 4.87 16.60 -15.04
N THR A 301 3.55 16.53 -15.10
CA THR A 301 2.72 15.82 -14.11
C THR A 301 2.92 14.31 -14.20
N ALA A 302 2.98 13.73 -15.40
CA ALA A 302 3.27 12.31 -15.60
C ALA A 302 4.64 11.93 -15.01
N ALA A 303 5.68 12.71 -15.31
CA ALA A 303 7.02 12.52 -14.77
C ALA A 303 7.06 12.66 -13.23
N LYS A 304 6.33 13.64 -12.68
CA LYS A 304 6.17 13.84 -11.23
C LYS A 304 5.54 12.62 -10.58
N PHE A 305 4.43 12.16 -11.08
CA PHE A 305 3.69 11.02 -10.55
C PHE A 305 4.48 9.72 -10.65
N TYR A 306 5.12 9.47 -11.81
CA TYR A 306 5.95 8.28 -11.97
C TYR A 306 7.14 8.26 -11.00
N ARG A 307 7.77 9.41 -10.73
CA ARG A 307 8.82 9.54 -9.70
C ARG A 307 8.30 9.19 -8.31
N TRP A 308 7.07 9.54 -7.99
CA TRP A 308 6.46 9.20 -6.70
C TRP A 308 6.24 7.70 -6.51
N ARG A 309 6.26 6.88 -7.56
CA ARG A 309 6.16 5.42 -7.48
C ARG A 309 7.13 4.81 -6.45
N TRP A 310 8.31 5.39 -6.30
CA TRP A 310 9.29 4.96 -5.29
C TRP A 310 8.78 5.05 -3.83
N ARG A 311 7.67 5.72 -3.59
CA ARG A 311 7.03 5.76 -2.26
C ARG A 311 6.47 4.40 -1.86
N ASN A 312 6.09 3.53 -2.80
CA ASN A 312 5.71 2.14 -2.52
C ASN A 312 6.83 1.40 -1.79
N GLU A 313 8.07 1.52 -2.29
CA GLU A 313 9.22 0.92 -1.63
C GLU A 313 9.45 1.47 -0.22
N GLY A 314 9.18 2.76 0.00
CA GLY A 314 9.21 3.40 1.31
C GLY A 314 8.22 2.77 2.29
N VAL A 315 7.00 2.48 1.84
CA VAL A 315 5.95 1.82 2.64
C VAL A 315 6.35 0.39 2.98
N PHE A 316 6.80 -0.42 2.01
CA PHE A 316 7.28 -1.78 2.27
C PHE A 316 8.54 -1.81 3.14
N ARG A 317 9.44 -0.84 2.98
CA ARG A 317 10.61 -0.69 3.88
C ARG A 317 10.17 -0.40 5.31
N THR A 318 9.15 0.44 5.51
CA THR A 318 8.58 0.71 6.83
C THR A 318 7.96 -0.54 7.43
N TYR A 319 7.20 -1.31 6.65
CA TYR A 319 6.62 -2.58 7.08
C TYR A 319 7.69 -3.58 7.51
N LYS A 320 8.66 -3.83 6.63
CA LYS A 320 9.71 -4.84 6.86
C LYS A 320 10.69 -4.45 7.98
N ARG A 321 11.17 -3.19 7.98
CA ARG A 321 12.28 -2.77 8.85
C ARG A 321 11.82 -2.01 10.09
N THR A 322 10.82 -1.13 9.98
CA THR A 322 10.38 -0.31 11.12
C THR A 322 9.43 -1.11 12.01
N ILE A 323 8.42 -1.75 11.45
CA ILE A 323 7.49 -2.65 12.18
C ILE A 323 8.13 -4.02 12.45
N ASN A 324 9.27 -4.33 11.78
CA ASN A 324 9.99 -5.61 11.88
C ASN A 324 9.15 -6.81 11.40
N LYS A 325 8.49 -6.66 10.25
CA LYS A 325 7.74 -7.73 9.58
C LYS A 325 8.46 -8.23 8.33
N LEU A 326 9.78 -8.38 8.41
CA LEU A 326 10.56 -9.06 7.38
C LEU A 326 10.19 -10.54 7.32
N LYS A 327 9.95 -11.13 8.51
CA LYS A 327 9.48 -12.50 8.71
C LYS A 327 8.28 -12.50 9.65
N LEU A 328 7.25 -13.28 9.29
CA LEU A 328 6.09 -13.52 10.15
C LEU A 328 6.46 -14.56 11.22
N SER A 329 5.73 -14.55 12.32
CA SER A 329 6.02 -15.43 13.47
C SER A 329 5.13 -16.66 13.52
N SER A 330 3.95 -16.56 12.93
CA SER A 330 2.93 -17.60 12.95
C SER A 330 3.32 -18.82 12.11
N ARG A 331 2.98 -20.02 12.58
CA ARG A 331 3.39 -21.30 11.98
C ARG A 331 2.28 -22.07 11.26
N THR A 332 1.06 -21.52 11.20
CA THR A 332 -0.07 -22.08 10.43
C THR A 332 -0.55 -21.09 9.40
N VAL A 333 -1.05 -21.57 8.26
CA VAL A 333 -1.56 -20.73 7.16
C VAL A 333 -2.63 -19.75 7.66
N ARG A 334 -3.54 -20.23 8.51
CA ARG A 334 -4.59 -19.40 9.08
C ARG A 334 -4.04 -18.23 9.89
N LEU A 335 -3.08 -18.46 10.77
CA LEU A 335 -2.49 -17.42 11.62
C LEU A 335 -1.59 -16.49 10.81
N VAL A 336 -0.81 -17.01 9.87
CA VAL A 336 0.05 -16.20 8.98
C VAL A 336 -0.75 -15.15 8.24
N HIS A 337 -1.86 -15.54 7.62
CA HIS A 337 -2.73 -14.59 6.92
C HIS A 337 -3.33 -13.54 7.86
N ARG A 338 -3.72 -13.90 9.09
CA ARG A 338 -4.26 -12.95 10.07
C ARG A 338 -3.18 -12.03 10.62
N GLU A 339 -2.00 -12.57 10.88
CA GLU A 339 -0.84 -11.77 11.29
C GLU A 339 -0.47 -10.75 10.21
N ALA A 340 -0.39 -11.17 8.96
CA ALA A 340 -0.12 -10.28 7.84
C ALA A 340 -1.21 -9.20 7.69
N GLU A 341 -2.48 -9.59 7.69
CA GLU A 341 -3.62 -8.67 7.54
C GLU A 341 -3.64 -7.60 8.63
N VAL A 342 -3.55 -8.01 9.91
CA VAL A 342 -3.59 -7.05 11.02
C VAL A 342 -2.31 -6.22 11.11
N SER A 343 -1.16 -6.77 10.74
CA SER A 343 0.07 -5.98 10.72
C SER A 343 0.11 -4.95 9.59
N LEU A 344 -0.54 -5.22 8.44
CA LEU A 344 -0.76 -4.22 7.40
C LEU A 344 -1.77 -3.15 7.84
N LEU A 345 -2.84 -3.53 8.54
CA LEU A 345 -3.75 -2.59 9.18
C LEU A 345 -3.02 -1.71 10.21
N ALA A 346 -2.12 -2.30 11.01
CA ALA A 346 -1.27 -1.56 11.94
C ALA A 346 -0.35 -0.56 11.23
N LEU A 347 0.22 -0.94 10.08
CA LEU A 347 1.00 -0.04 9.23
C LEU A 347 0.13 1.11 8.69
N GLN A 348 -1.06 0.81 8.17
CA GLN A 348 -2.00 1.80 7.64
C GLN A 348 -2.33 2.86 8.69
N ILE A 349 -2.68 2.44 9.90
CA ILE A 349 -2.98 3.33 11.02
C ILE A 349 -1.73 4.11 11.44
N LEU A 350 -0.56 3.46 11.55
CA LEU A 350 0.71 4.11 11.93
C LEU A 350 1.09 5.25 10.97
N LEU A 351 0.94 5.04 9.66
CA LEU A 351 1.24 6.06 8.66
C LEU A 351 0.25 7.23 8.74
N ALA A 352 -1.02 6.95 9.03
CA ALA A 352 -2.06 7.97 9.12
C ALA A 352 -1.99 8.80 10.42
N HIS A 353 -1.55 8.22 11.53
CA HIS A 353 -1.55 8.86 12.85
C HIS A 353 -0.83 10.21 12.88
N ALA A 354 0.45 10.21 12.53
CA ALA A 354 1.25 11.41 12.66
C ALA A 354 0.91 12.43 11.58
N ASP A 355 0.48 11.95 10.41
CA ASP A 355 0.13 12.84 9.31
C ASP A 355 -1.08 13.72 9.65
N LEU A 356 -2.08 13.19 10.36
CA LEU A 356 -3.24 13.96 10.85
C LEU A 356 -2.88 14.99 11.92
N THR A 357 -1.81 14.73 12.69
CA THR A 357 -1.44 15.57 13.83
C THR A 357 -0.49 16.69 13.42
N LEU A 358 0.39 16.43 12.46
CA LEU A 358 1.53 17.28 12.14
C LEU A 358 1.34 18.13 10.89
N ARG A 359 0.45 17.73 9.99
CA ARG A 359 0.22 18.48 8.76
C ARG A 359 -1.04 19.29 8.84
N SER A 360 -0.96 20.54 8.39
CA SER A 360 -2.14 21.36 8.20
C SER A 360 -3.05 20.73 7.15
N LYS A 361 -4.33 21.10 7.15
CA LYS A 361 -5.32 20.60 6.17
C LYS A 361 -4.89 20.80 4.72
N LYS A 362 -4.10 21.84 4.43
CA LYS A 362 -3.48 22.09 3.12
C LYS A 362 -2.00 21.69 3.19
N ALA A 363 -1.53 20.90 2.22
CA ALA A 363 -0.11 20.58 2.09
C ALA A 363 0.68 21.86 1.85
N ILE A 364 1.43 22.33 2.85
CA ILE A 364 2.31 23.50 2.74
C ILE A 364 3.63 23.03 2.14
N LYS A 365 4.09 23.72 1.10
CA LYS A 365 5.41 23.47 0.50
C LYS A 365 6.48 23.67 1.56
N GLY A 366 7.20 22.61 1.93
CA GLY A 366 8.26 22.68 2.94
C GLY A 366 7.94 22.02 4.28
N GLU A 367 6.73 21.49 4.51
CA GLU A 367 6.44 20.71 5.72
C GLU A 367 7.39 19.51 5.84
N PRO A 368 7.96 19.28 7.04
CA PRO A 368 8.87 18.16 7.24
C PRO A 368 8.14 16.82 7.02
N ALA A 369 8.78 15.92 6.30
CA ALA A 369 8.28 14.58 6.16
C ALA A 369 8.21 13.91 7.55
N ILE A 370 7.19 13.05 7.76
CA ILE A 370 7.01 12.35 9.02
C ILE A 370 7.87 11.09 9.04
N SER A 371 8.48 10.81 10.19
CA SER A 371 9.28 9.60 10.41
C SER A 371 8.42 8.48 11.01
N PRO A 372 8.06 7.44 10.25
CA PRO A 372 7.31 6.30 10.80
C PRO A 372 8.01 5.64 12.00
N ARG A 373 9.35 5.66 12.02
CA ARG A 373 10.13 5.13 13.16
C ARG A 373 9.91 5.96 14.43
N LYS A 374 9.90 7.29 14.34
CA LYS A 374 9.62 8.14 15.51
C LYS A 374 8.20 7.96 16.00
N VAL A 375 7.22 7.83 15.09
CA VAL A 375 5.84 7.51 15.44
C VAL A 375 5.74 6.18 16.18
N LEU A 376 6.40 5.14 15.66
CA LEU A 376 6.43 3.84 16.35
C LEU A 376 7.07 3.93 17.74
N LEU A 377 8.13 4.74 17.91
CA LEU A 377 8.74 4.95 19.23
C LEU A 377 7.78 5.68 20.18
N ALA A 378 7.00 6.65 19.70
CA ALA A 378 5.96 7.30 20.50
C ALA A 378 4.87 6.30 20.94
N ILE A 379 4.42 5.44 20.02
CA ILE A 379 3.48 4.34 20.32
C ILE A 379 4.07 3.39 21.37
N ARG A 380 5.31 2.95 21.20
CA ARG A 380 5.97 2.03 22.13
C ARG A 380 6.09 2.60 23.56
N ARG A 381 6.37 3.89 23.68
CA ARG A 381 6.39 4.57 24.99
C ARG A 381 5.01 4.58 25.63
N GLU A 382 3.96 4.77 24.83
CA GLU A 382 2.58 4.71 25.32
C GLU A 382 2.19 3.31 25.76
N LEU A 383 2.56 2.27 25.01
CA LEU A 383 2.27 0.87 25.34
C LEU A 383 2.94 0.41 26.65
N LYS A 384 4.14 0.89 26.94
CA LYS A 384 4.87 0.55 28.18
C LYS A 384 4.29 1.25 29.43
N GLY A 385 3.46 2.27 29.23
CA GLY A 385 3.06 3.14 30.34
C GLY A 385 4.20 4.07 30.76
N SER A 386 3.94 4.97 31.68
CA SER A 386 4.96 5.82 32.25
C SER A 386 4.79 5.93 33.76
N GLU A 387 5.85 5.60 34.47
CA GLU A 387 5.96 5.79 35.92
C GLU A 387 6.23 7.24 36.33
N LYS A 388 6.52 8.13 35.37
CA LYS A 388 6.89 9.51 35.65
C LYS A 388 5.67 10.43 35.82
N ARG A 389 5.67 11.24 36.85
CA ARG A 389 4.59 12.21 37.19
C ARG A 389 4.29 13.26 36.09
N ARG A 390 5.26 13.62 35.24
CA ARG A 390 5.09 14.58 34.14
C ARG A 390 5.59 13.98 32.82
N VAL A 391 4.67 13.41 32.08
CA VAL A 391 4.94 12.86 30.74
C VAL A 391 4.17 13.66 29.71
N PRO A 392 4.83 14.09 28.60
CA PRO A 392 4.13 14.74 27.50
C PRO A 392 2.97 13.85 27.00
N SER A 393 1.85 14.46 26.68
CA SER A 393 0.70 13.74 26.10
C SER A 393 1.09 13.01 24.84
N TYR A 394 0.35 11.99 24.45
CA TYR A 394 0.62 11.26 23.19
C TYR A 394 0.64 12.20 21.99
N HIS A 395 -0.26 13.18 21.95
CA HIS A 395 -0.30 14.21 20.92
C HIS A 395 0.99 15.04 20.85
N GLU A 396 1.52 15.49 21.99
CA GLU A 396 2.77 16.25 22.05
C GLU A 396 3.97 15.42 21.58
N ARG A 397 3.99 14.13 21.94
CA ARG A 397 5.02 13.20 21.43
C ARG A 397 4.98 13.03 19.92
N LEU A 398 3.78 13.02 19.32
CA LEU A 398 3.63 12.95 17.87
C LEU A 398 4.15 14.22 17.17
N LYS A 399 4.01 15.41 17.76
CA LYS A 399 4.58 16.66 17.20
C LYS A 399 6.09 16.57 16.95
N GLY A 400 6.81 15.80 17.77
CA GLY A 400 8.25 15.56 17.61
C GLY A 400 8.65 14.53 16.56
N CYS A 401 7.68 13.96 15.81
CA CYS A 401 7.95 12.87 14.87
C CYS A 401 8.40 13.30 13.46
N GLY A 402 8.61 14.59 13.21
CA GLY A 402 9.17 15.08 11.94
C GLY A 402 10.55 14.48 11.61
N VAL A 403 10.86 14.34 10.33
CA VAL A 403 12.18 13.89 9.88
C VAL A 403 13.18 15.01 10.09
N ALA A 404 14.11 14.85 11.02
CA ALA A 404 15.27 15.71 11.09
C ALA A 404 16.24 15.38 9.94
N ARG A 405 16.69 16.38 9.18
CA ARG A 405 17.80 16.20 8.26
C ARG A 405 19.04 15.88 9.08
N ARG A 406 19.58 14.67 8.90
CA ARG A 406 20.89 14.35 9.46
C ARG A 406 21.92 15.07 8.62
N HIS A 407 22.66 15.99 9.21
CA HIS A 407 23.92 16.46 8.63
C HIS A 407 24.88 15.28 8.64
N GLN A 408 25.36 14.90 7.47
CA GLN A 408 26.37 13.87 7.35
C GLN A 408 27.71 14.52 7.71
N THR A 409 28.22 14.19 8.88
CA THR A 409 29.47 14.75 9.42
C THR A 409 30.73 14.07 8.85
N SER A 410 30.58 12.91 8.24
CA SER A 410 31.67 12.20 7.60
C SER A 410 31.30 11.72 6.20
N PRO A 411 32.24 11.71 5.24
CA PRO A 411 31.99 11.18 3.91
C PRO A 411 31.67 9.68 4.00
N LYS A 412 30.76 9.21 3.17
CA LYS A 412 30.48 7.77 3.05
C LYS A 412 31.73 7.08 2.51
N ALA A 413 32.20 6.05 3.20
CA ALA A 413 33.22 5.16 2.63
C ALA A 413 32.74 4.63 1.26
N ARG A 414 33.61 4.75 0.25
CA ARG A 414 33.37 4.11 -1.05
C ARG A 414 33.44 2.60 -0.84
N ARG A 415 32.30 1.93 -0.84
CA ARG A 415 32.25 0.47 -0.84
C ARG A 415 32.37 -0.01 -2.28
N VAL A 416 33.40 -0.77 -2.57
CA VAL A 416 33.49 -1.54 -3.80
C VAL A 416 32.66 -2.80 -3.60
N TRP A 417 31.44 -2.78 -4.11
CA TRP A 417 30.61 -3.98 -4.16
C TRP A 417 31.08 -4.83 -5.35
N PRO A 418 31.05 -6.18 -5.24
CA PRO A 418 31.24 -7.02 -6.41
C PRO A 418 30.33 -6.50 -7.53
N ARG A 419 30.87 -6.22 -8.68
CA ARG A 419 30.12 -5.71 -9.83
C ARG A 419 28.99 -6.69 -10.11
N ARG A 420 27.75 -6.31 -9.80
CA ARG A 420 26.60 -6.94 -10.45
C ARG A 420 26.78 -6.73 -11.95
N LYS A 421 26.48 -7.76 -12.75
CA LYS A 421 26.38 -7.59 -14.21
C LYS A 421 25.69 -6.26 -14.47
N PRO A 422 26.27 -5.37 -15.30
CA PRO A 422 25.62 -4.09 -15.58
C PRO A 422 24.19 -4.39 -16.03
N HIS A 423 23.20 -3.85 -15.31
CA HIS A 423 21.85 -3.92 -15.81
C HIS A 423 21.84 -3.18 -17.13
N GLU A 424 21.53 -3.90 -18.21
CA GLU A 424 21.26 -3.24 -19.47
C GLU A 424 20.20 -2.15 -19.23
N PRO A 425 20.41 -0.95 -19.76
CA PRO A 425 19.43 0.11 -19.66
C PRO A 425 18.09 -0.40 -20.19
N PRO A 426 16.95 -0.03 -19.58
CA PRO A 426 15.65 -0.39 -20.12
C PRO A 426 15.53 0.17 -21.54
N LYS A 427 15.44 -0.73 -22.51
CA LYS A 427 15.24 -0.38 -23.92
C LYS A 427 13.84 0.23 -24.11
N PRO A 428 13.64 1.12 -25.07
CA PRO A 428 12.33 1.69 -25.39
C PRO A 428 11.34 0.61 -25.86
N PRO A 429 10.02 0.88 -25.89
CA PRO A 429 9.05 0.02 -26.54
C PRO A 429 9.30 -0.04 -28.05
N ILE A 430 8.64 -0.97 -28.73
CA ILE A 430 8.70 -1.08 -30.20
C ILE A 430 7.49 -0.31 -30.77
N LEU A 431 7.73 0.64 -31.66
CA LEU A 431 6.69 1.29 -32.45
C LEU A 431 6.58 0.60 -33.82
N LEU A 432 5.38 0.21 -34.17
CA LEU A 432 5.02 -0.41 -35.44
C LEU A 432 3.92 0.42 -36.10
N THR A 433 3.97 0.56 -37.41
CA THR A 433 2.86 1.16 -38.17
C THR A 433 1.78 0.10 -38.38
N LEU A 434 0.51 0.47 -38.21
CA LEU A 434 -0.62 -0.39 -38.51
C LEU A 434 -0.63 -0.75 -39.99
N THR A 435 -0.84 -2.02 -40.33
CA THR A 435 -1.14 -2.44 -41.71
C THR A 435 -2.54 -1.98 -42.14
N ASP A 436 -2.82 -1.97 -43.41
CA ASP A 436 -4.14 -1.54 -43.90
C ASP A 436 -5.28 -2.43 -43.40
N GLU A 437 -5.02 -3.75 -43.29
CA GLU A 437 -5.96 -4.69 -42.64
C GLU A 437 -6.21 -4.36 -41.17
N GLN A 438 -5.15 -3.95 -40.45
CA GLN A 438 -5.29 -3.56 -39.03
C GLN A 438 -5.98 -2.24 -38.87
N LYS A 439 -5.83 -1.28 -39.82
CA LYS A 439 -6.58 -0.02 -39.83
C LYS A 439 -8.05 -0.28 -40.08
N ALA A 440 -8.42 -1.13 -41.04
CA ALA A 440 -9.82 -1.51 -41.29
C ALA A 440 -10.47 -2.14 -40.04
N LEU A 441 -9.75 -3.03 -39.33
CA LEU A 441 -10.24 -3.59 -38.08
C LEU A 441 -10.36 -2.56 -36.97
N LEU A 442 -9.44 -1.60 -36.91
CA LEU A 442 -9.49 -0.50 -35.95
C LEU A 442 -10.75 0.35 -36.15
N ASP A 443 -11.05 0.70 -37.41
CA ASP A 443 -12.22 1.49 -37.76
C ASP A 443 -13.54 0.78 -37.43
N GLN A 444 -13.59 -0.54 -37.63
CA GLN A 444 -14.73 -1.36 -37.20
C GLN A 444 -14.92 -1.33 -35.68
N HIS A 445 -13.84 -1.37 -34.90
CA HIS A 445 -13.92 -1.34 -33.45
C HIS A 445 -14.20 0.05 -32.87
N LEU A 446 -13.74 1.13 -33.52
CA LEU A 446 -13.99 2.51 -33.08
C LEU A 446 -15.34 3.04 -33.56
N GLY A 447 -15.85 2.58 -34.73
CA GLY A 447 -17.16 2.96 -35.28
C GLY A 447 -18.32 2.23 -34.56
N ALA A 448 -18.04 1.19 -33.79
CA ALA A 448 -19.01 0.45 -32.99
C ALA A 448 -19.09 0.86 -31.50
N ALA A 449 -18.26 1.82 -31.06
CA ALA A 449 -18.17 2.36 -29.69
C ALA A 449 -18.78 3.74 -29.59
#